data_901f20ecae601d0de5a88d395a1d5a61
#
_entry.id   901f20ecae601d0de5a88d395a1d5a61
#
_cell.length_a   1.000
_cell.length_b   1.000
_cell.length_c   1.000
_cell.angle_alpha   90.00
_cell.angle_beta   90.00
_cell.angle_gamma   90.00
#
_symmetry.space_group_name_H-M   'P 1'
#
loop_
_entity.id
_entity.type
_entity.pdbx_description
1 polymer ?
#
loop_
_entity_poly.entity_id
_entity_poly.type
_entity_poly.pdbx_seq_one_letter_code
_entity_poly.pdbx_strand_id
1 'polypeptide(L)'
;MLNELRRAGVQSIKDELLKVWHRESVISGETFKEKAQKTVTDVQGLALIWHASAETKEQFEVLLSQDWISQVTIDSHICEPDQYEKFVQKAHQAGKMCFLYLPKVFRQENEPWYLEHKEIISAAGFDGILASTPEAWLFAQKYLLPGRVSADHSLYSWNTQAAKELSSWGNQYRTLSVELNRKELEASADLTSELICVWQASNDGVCTMYL
;
A
#
# COMPACT_ATOMS: atom_id res chain seq x y z
N MET A 1 -26.23 50.19 -7.14
CA MET A 1 -26.45 50.39 -5.70
C MET A 1 -26.93 49.13 -4.96
N LEU A 2 -28.14 48.57 -5.20
CA LEU A 2 -28.59 47.38 -4.44
C LEU A 2 -27.71 46.11 -4.68
N ASN A 3 -27.34 45.86 -5.95
CA ASN A 3 -26.47 44.74 -6.32
C ASN A 3 -25.02 44.88 -5.80
N GLU A 4 -24.55 46.08 -5.65
CA GLU A 4 -23.20 46.35 -5.09
C GLU A 4 -23.21 46.09 -3.59
N LEU A 5 -24.25 46.54 -2.88
CA LEU A 5 -24.41 46.23 -1.44
C LEU A 5 -24.52 44.73 -1.20
N ARG A 6 -25.25 44.03 -2.04
CA ARG A 6 -25.37 42.56 -1.96
C ARG A 6 -24.01 41.86 -2.18
N ARG A 7 -23.25 42.29 -3.19
CA ARG A 7 -21.92 41.75 -3.47
C ARG A 7 -20.93 42.03 -2.34
N ALA A 8 -20.95 43.26 -1.82
CA ALA A 8 -20.11 43.64 -0.68
C ALA A 8 -20.47 42.84 0.57
N GLY A 9 -21.74 42.62 0.86
CA GLY A 9 -22.17 41.79 1.99
C GLY A 9 -21.73 40.32 1.85
N VAL A 10 -21.90 39.74 0.66
CA VAL A 10 -21.44 38.36 0.38
C VAL A 10 -19.93 38.27 0.49
N GLN A 11 -19.17 39.26 0.00
CA GLN A 11 -17.71 39.25 0.11
C GLN A 11 -17.26 39.37 1.57
N SER A 12 -17.88 40.25 2.37
CA SER A 12 -17.59 40.42 3.79
C SER A 12 -17.81 39.10 4.56
N ILE A 13 -18.91 38.37 4.28
CA ILE A 13 -19.17 37.06 4.90
C ILE A 13 -18.10 36.03 4.49
N LYS A 14 -17.74 36.00 3.19
CA LYS A 14 -16.65 35.13 2.73
C LYS A 14 -15.34 35.41 3.43
N ASP A 15 -14.96 36.67 3.54
CA ASP A 15 -13.72 37.08 4.17
C ASP A 15 -13.70 36.71 5.67
N GLU A 16 -14.83 36.83 6.35
CA GLU A 16 -14.98 36.42 7.74
C GLU A 16 -14.87 34.92 7.93
N LEU A 17 -15.53 34.13 7.07
CA LEU A 17 -15.42 32.67 7.09
C LEU A 17 -13.99 32.18 6.75
N LEU A 18 -13.34 32.84 5.79
CA LEU A 18 -11.99 32.48 5.38
C LEU A 18 -10.93 32.81 6.45
N LYS A 19 -11.16 33.82 7.32
CA LYS A 19 -10.24 34.12 8.42
C LYS A 19 -10.01 32.93 9.34
N VAL A 20 -11.04 32.13 9.61
CA VAL A 20 -10.97 30.92 10.43
C VAL A 20 -10.13 29.82 9.77
N TRP A 21 -10.09 29.81 8.43
CA TRP A 21 -9.36 28.82 7.64
C TRP A 21 -8.06 29.35 7.04
N HIS A 22 -7.75 30.62 7.29
CA HIS A 22 -6.52 31.22 6.80
C HIS A 22 -5.34 30.65 7.59
N ARG A 23 -4.67 29.67 7.00
CA ARG A 23 -3.36 29.25 7.47
C ARG A 23 -2.38 30.34 7.06
N GLU A 24 -1.72 30.96 8.02
CA GLU A 24 -0.55 31.75 7.71
C GLU A 24 0.39 30.86 6.91
N SER A 25 0.64 31.22 5.66
CA SER A 25 1.65 30.53 4.88
C SER A 25 2.98 30.79 5.59
N VAL A 26 3.47 29.82 6.33
CA VAL A 26 4.86 29.79 6.75
C VAL A 26 5.68 29.49 5.49
N ILE A 27 5.69 30.42 4.55
CA ILE A 27 6.71 30.48 3.52
C ILE A 27 7.91 31.13 4.21
N SER A 28 8.62 30.35 5.00
CA SER A 28 10.02 30.65 5.19
C SER A 28 10.64 30.53 3.79
N GLY A 29 11.20 31.64 3.28
CA GLY A 29 11.79 31.70 1.93
C GLY A 29 13.04 30.84 1.72
N GLU A 30 13.23 29.82 2.50
CA GLU A 30 14.16 28.73 2.25
C GLU A 30 13.46 27.69 1.40
N THR A 31 13.62 27.88 0.11
CA THR A 31 13.41 26.81 -0.87
C THR A 31 14.12 25.57 -0.34
N PHE A 32 13.35 24.55 0.07
CA PHE A 32 13.86 23.21 0.28
C PHE A 32 14.36 22.66 -1.06
N LYS A 33 15.50 23.16 -1.50
CA LYS A 33 16.38 22.50 -2.44
C LYS A 33 17.28 21.56 -1.63
N GLU A 34 16.68 20.63 -0.90
CA GLU A 34 17.39 19.40 -0.63
C GLU A 34 17.64 18.77 -1.99
N LYS A 35 18.85 18.93 -2.48
CA LYS A 35 19.37 18.07 -3.55
C LYS A 35 19.11 16.65 -3.05
N ALA A 36 18.17 15.96 -3.70
CA ALA A 36 18.06 14.53 -3.54
C ALA A 36 19.46 13.99 -3.82
N GLN A 37 20.20 13.65 -2.78
CA GLN A 37 21.42 12.87 -2.94
C GLN A 37 20.94 11.56 -3.56
N LYS A 38 21.21 11.40 -4.86
CA LYS A 38 21.09 10.13 -5.53
C LYS A 38 22.02 9.17 -4.82
N THR A 39 21.53 8.45 -3.86
CA THR A 39 22.08 7.16 -3.51
C THR A 39 21.65 6.22 -4.64
N VAL A 40 22.38 6.28 -5.74
CA VAL A 40 22.36 5.18 -6.71
C VAL A 40 23.04 4.04 -5.98
N THR A 41 22.26 3.24 -5.28
CA THR A 41 22.70 1.92 -4.84
C THR A 41 22.86 1.13 -6.13
N ASP A 42 24.10 0.73 -6.38
CA ASP A 42 24.43 -0.16 -7.48
C ASP A 42 23.69 -1.47 -7.26
N VAL A 43 22.59 -1.65 -8.01
CA VAL A 43 21.67 -2.81 -7.88
C VAL A 43 22.21 -4.01 -8.64
N GLN A 44 23.48 -3.97 -9.08
CA GLN A 44 24.13 -5.08 -9.74
C GLN A 44 24.24 -6.27 -8.78
N GLY A 45 23.41 -7.27 -9.02
CA GLY A 45 23.47 -8.55 -8.32
C GLY A 45 22.33 -8.86 -7.35
N LEU A 46 21.32 -7.99 -7.20
CA LEU A 46 20.11 -8.36 -6.46
C LEU A 46 19.20 -9.25 -7.32
N ALA A 47 18.87 -10.42 -6.78
CA ALA A 47 17.87 -11.28 -7.40
C ALA A 47 16.50 -10.58 -7.36
N LEU A 48 15.81 -10.53 -8.50
CA LEU A 48 14.45 -10.02 -8.58
C LEU A 48 13.51 -10.96 -7.81
N ILE A 49 12.79 -10.44 -6.85
CA ILE A 49 11.79 -11.18 -6.08
C ILE A 49 10.43 -10.91 -6.69
N TRP A 50 9.74 -11.98 -7.09
CA TRP A 50 8.40 -11.87 -7.64
C TRP A 50 7.36 -12.11 -6.55
N HIS A 51 6.45 -11.15 -6.42
CA HIS A 51 5.32 -11.19 -5.52
C HIS A 51 4.02 -11.17 -6.33
N ALA A 52 3.13 -12.12 -6.09
CA ALA A 52 1.85 -12.22 -6.79
C ALA A 52 0.70 -12.35 -5.80
N SER A 53 -0.47 -11.79 -6.15
CA SER A 53 -1.68 -11.84 -5.33
C SER A 53 -2.74 -12.76 -5.94
N ALA A 54 -3.46 -13.47 -5.07
CA ALA A 54 -4.57 -14.33 -5.40
C ALA A 54 -5.86 -13.85 -4.71
N GLU A 55 -6.92 -13.71 -5.50
CA GLU A 55 -8.27 -13.40 -5.02
C GLU A 55 -9.14 -14.66 -4.94
N THR A 56 -8.72 -15.75 -5.60
CA THR A 56 -9.42 -17.04 -5.57
C THR A 56 -8.49 -18.20 -5.22
N LYS A 57 -9.08 -19.30 -4.75
CA LYS A 57 -8.33 -20.53 -4.42
C LYS A 57 -7.62 -21.12 -5.63
N GLU A 58 -8.25 -21.05 -6.78
CA GLU A 58 -7.71 -21.54 -8.05
C GLU A 58 -6.47 -20.74 -8.46
N GLN A 59 -6.53 -19.41 -8.36
CA GLN A 59 -5.37 -18.55 -8.60
C GLN A 59 -4.23 -18.88 -7.63
N PHE A 60 -4.53 -19.06 -6.34
CA PHE A 60 -3.53 -19.41 -5.35
C PHE A 60 -2.81 -20.73 -5.71
N GLU A 61 -3.53 -21.79 -6.07
CA GLU A 61 -2.92 -23.08 -6.46
C GLU A 61 -2.04 -22.92 -7.72
N VAL A 62 -2.46 -22.10 -8.68
CA VAL A 62 -1.62 -21.79 -9.87
C VAL A 62 -0.35 -21.06 -9.47
N LEU A 63 -0.43 -20.06 -8.58
CA LEU A 63 0.74 -19.30 -8.12
C LEU A 63 1.71 -20.18 -7.34
N LEU A 64 1.23 -21.15 -6.58
CA LEU A 64 2.09 -22.09 -5.86
C LEU A 64 2.92 -22.97 -6.82
N SER A 65 2.39 -23.28 -7.99
CA SER A 65 3.08 -24.12 -9.01
C SER A 65 4.16 -23.37 -9.79
N GLN A 66 4.30 -22.05 -9.63
CA GLN A 66 5.26 -21.23 -10.39
C GLN A 66 6.58 -21.08 -9.62
N ASP A 67 7.65 -21.72 -10.06
CA ASP A 67 8.96 -21.69 -9.37
C ASP A 67 9.59 -20.30 -9.27
N TRP A 68 9.24 -19.39 -10.20
CA TRP A 68 9.78 -18.04 -10.24
C TRP A 68 9.10 -17.06 -9.27
N ILE A 69 7.94 -17.40 -8.71
CA ILE A 69 7.24 -16.62 -7.70
C ILE A 69 7.79 -17.00 -6.31
N SER A 70 8.24 -16.02 -5.56
CA SER A 70 8.79 -16.22 -4.21
C SER A 70 7.82 -15.81 -3.10
N GLN A 71 6.87 -14.93 -3.41
CA GLN A 71 5.93 -14.40 -2.44
C GLN A 71 4.51 -14.43 -2.99
N VAL A 72 3.56 -14.81 -2.17
CA VAL A 72 2.14 -14.83 -2.52
C VAL A 72 1.34 -14.05 -1.48
N THR A 73 0.41 -13.23 -1.96
CA THR A 73 -0.58 -12.56 -1.12
C THR A 73 -1.95 -13.17 -1.37
N ILE A 74 -2.67 -13.47 -0.32
CA ILE A 74 -4.06 -13.90 -0.40
C ILE A 74 -5.00 -12.82 0.12
N ASP A 75 -6.13 -12.61 -0.57
CA ASP A 75 -7.20 -11.75 -0.08
C ASP A 75 -7.79 -12.35 1.20
N SER A 76 -8.12 -11.50 2.17
CA SER A 76 -8.70 -11.94 3.45
C SER A 76 -10.07 -12.64 3.32
N HIS A 77 -10.71 -12.51 2.17
CA HIS A 77 -11.98 -13.19 1.88
C HIS A 77 -11.83 -14.42 0.97
N ILE A 78 -10.60 -14.85 0.69
CA ILE A 78 -10.35 -16.02 -0.17
C ILE A 78 -10.88 -17.31 0.43
N CYS A 79 -10.95 -17.38 1.76
CA CYS A 79 -11.45 -18.52 2.52
C CYS A 79 -11.90 -18.07 3.91
N GLU A 80 -12.54 -18.96 4.65
CA GLU A 80 -12.84 -18.75 6.07
C GLU A 80 -11.56 -18.71 6.90
N PRO A 81 -11.51 -17.93 8.00
CA PRO A 81 -10.31 -17.75 8.83
C PRO A 81 -9.68 -19.03 9.36
N ASP A 82 -10.48 -20.06 9.66
CA ASP A 82 -10.01 -21.36 10.11
C ASP A 82 -9.17 -22.12 9.06
N GLN A 83 -9.19 -21.68 7.81
CA GLN A 83 -8.42 -22.24 6.71
C GLN A 83 -7.11 -21.50 6.46
N TYR A 84 -6.88 -20.32 7.03
CA TYR A 84 -5.67 -19.51 6.76
C TYR A 84 -4.38 -20.28 7.01
N GLU A 85 -4.29 -20.99 8.12
CA GLU A 85 -3.11 -21.80 8.44
C GLU A 85 -2.78 -22.81 7.32
N LYS A 86 -3.78 -23.42 6.71
CA LYS A 86 -3.58 -24.37 5.60
C LYS A 86 -3.03 -23.66 4.36
N PHE A 87 -3.50 -22.45 4.06
CA PHE A 87 -2.98 -21.65 2.95
C PHE A 87 -1.52 -21.27 3.19
N VAL A 88 -1.19 -20.80 4.38
CA VAL A 88 0.17 -20.45 4.76
C VAL A 88 1.09 -21.66 4.70
N GLN A 89 0.67 -22.80 5.27
CA GLN A 89 1.44 -24.05 5.23
C GLN A 89 1.70 -24.52 3.80
N LYS A 90 0.72 -24.44 2.90
CA LYS A 90 0.90 -24.79 1.49
C LYS A 90 1.92 -23.86 0.81
N ALA A 91 1.85 -22.55 1.06
CA ALA A 91 2.81 -21.59 0.51
C ALA A 91 4.22 -21.88 1.01
N HIS A 92 4.39 -22.10 2.31
CA HIS A 92 5.68 -22.43 2.90
C HIS A 92 6.24 -23.78 2.40
N GLN A 93 5.41 -24.80 2.22
CA GLN A 93 5.79 -26.07 1.60
C GLN A 93 6.26 -25.91 0.15
N ALA A 94 5.69 -24.94 -0.58
CA ALA A 94 6.13 -24.56 -1.91
C ALA A 94 7.34 -23.60 -1.90
N GLY A 95 7.94 -23.32 -0.72
CA GLY A 95 9.10 -22.43 -0.57
C GLY A 95 8.77 -20.94 -0.75
N LYS A 96 7.51 -20.54 -0.55
CA LYS A 96 7.04 -19.16 -0.78
C LYS A 96 6.61 -18.50 0.53
N MET A 97 6.88 -17.21 0.67
CA MET A 97 6.28 -16.38 1.73
C MET A 97 4.80 -16.14 1.46
N CYS A 98 3.98 -16.07 2.50
CA CYS A 98 2.54 -15.87 2.41
C CYS A 98 2.10 -14.61 3.17
N PHE A 99 1.45 -13.70 2.47
CA PHE A 99 0.94 -12.45 3.02
C PHE A 99 -0.57 -12.42 3.00
N LEU A 100 -1.18 -11.72 3.96
CA LEU A 100 -2.60 -11.47 4.01
C LEU A 100 -2.91 -10.06 3.50
N TYR A 101 -3.81 -9.91 2.54
CA TYR A 101 -4.29 -8.63 2.05
C TYR A 101 -5.57 -8.23 2.77
N LEU A 102 -5.54 -7.09 3.45
CA LEU A 102 -6.75 -6.52 4.04
C LEU A 102 -7.61 -5.85 2.94
N PRO A 103 -8.93 -5.70 3.16
CA PRO A 103 -9.81 -5.07 2.19
C PRO A 103 -9.28 -3.73 1.71
N LYS A 104 -9.38 -3.47 0.41
CA LYS A 104 -8.98 -2.18 -0.21
C LYS A 104 -9.70 -0.99 0.43
N VAL A 105 -10.93 -1.19 0.86
CA VAL A 105 -11.72 -0.22 1.62
C VAL A 105 -11.88 -0.76 3.03
N PHE A 106 -10.98 -0.36 3.92
CA PHE A 106 -11.04 -0.72 5.34
C PHE A 106 -11.68 0.41 6.13
N ARG A 107 -12.76 0.12 6.83
CA ARG A 107 -13.51 1.07 7.65
C ARG A 107 -13.83 0.47 9.01
N GLN A 108 -14.28 1.30 9.93
CA GLN A 108 -14.67 0.90 11.27
C GLN A 108 -15.68 -0.28 11.29
N GLU A 109 -16.50 -0.41 10.26
CA GLU A 109 -17.46 -1.52 10.10
C GLU A 109 -16.78 -2.88 9.89
N ASN A 110 -15.55 -2.89 9.38
CA ASN A 110 -14.77 -4.12 9.17
C ASN A 110 -14.07 -4.58 10.47
N GLU A 111 -13.73 -3.65 11.37
CA GLU A 111 -12.91 -3.92 12.55
C GLU A 111 -13.47 -5.05 13.43
N PRO A 112 -14.78 -5.13 13.75
CA PRO A 112 -15.31 -6.16 14.63
C PRO A 112 -15.01 -7.57 14.17
N TRP A 113 -15.13 -7.82 12.85
CA TRP A 113 -14.85 -9.12 12.28
C TRP A 113 -13.37 -9.51 12.44
N TYR A 114 -12.45 -8.57 12.16
CA TYR A 114 -11.01 -8.80 12.31
C TYR A 114 -10.59 -8.94 13.77
N LEU A 115 -11.22 -8.22 14.69
CA LEU A 115 -10.97 -8.34 16.13
C LEU A 115 -11.44 -9.70 16.67
N GLU A 116 -12.57 -10.21 16.20
CA GLU A 116 -13.07 -11.54 16.53
C GLU A 116 -12.10 -12.64 16.08
N HIS A 117 -11.49 -12.49 14.89
CA HIS A 117 -10.60 -13.49 14.29
C HIS A 117 -9.10 -13.20 14.48
N LYS A 118 -8.73 -12.16 15.25
CA LYS A 118 -7.34 -11.72 15.40
C LYS A 118 -6.37 -12.81 15.84
N GLU A 119 -6.79 -13.67 16.75
CA GLU A 119 -5.97 -14.75 17.29
C GLU A 119 -5.70 -15.81 16.22
N ILE A 120 -6.71 -16.16 15.42
CA ILE A 120 -6.57 -17.10 14.30
C ILE A 120 -5.64 -16.50 13.24
N ILE A 121 -5.82 -15.23 12.88
CA ILE A 121 -4.96 -14.53 11.91
C ILE A 121 -3.51 -14.46 12.39
N SER A 122 -3.31 -14.10 13.67
CA SER A 122 -1.97 -14.02 14.26
C SER A 122 -1.28 -15.37 14.36
N ALA A 123 -2.04 -16.45 14.60
CA ALA A 123 -1.51 -17.81 14.73
C ALA A 123 -1.33 -18.52 13.38
N ALA A 124 -1.96 -18.04 12.31
CA ALA A 124 -1.92 -18.69 10.99
C ALA A 124 -0.51 -18.77 10.38
N GLY A 125 0.43 -17.93 10.85
CA GLY A 125 1.81 -17.95 10.42
C GLY A 125 2.11 -17.12 9.18
N PHE A 126 1.28 -16.13 8.85
CA PHE A 126 1.56 -15.18 7.76
C PHE A 126 2.90 -14.47 7.96
N ASP A 127 3.65 -14.28 6.88
CA ASP A 127 4.91 -13.55 6.87
C ASP A 127 4.69 -12.04 6.98
N GLY A 128 3.51 -11.54 6.60
CA GLY A 128 3.12 -10.15 6.76
C GLY A 128 1.69 -9.87 6.33
N ILE A 129 1.29 -8.61 6.47
CA ILE A 129 0.00 -8.08 6.03
C ILE A 129 0.25 -6.95 5.04
N LEU A 130 -0.53 -6.93 3.96
CA LEU A 130 -0.55 -5.83 3.00
C LEU A 130 -1.78 -4.95 3.26
N ALA A 131 -1.55 -3.65 3.44
CA ALA A 131 -2.59 -2.68 3.77
C ALA A 131 -2.68 -1.57 2.71
N SER A 132 -3.91 -1.24 2.29
CA SER A 132 -4.22 -0.27 1.23
C SER A 132 -4.57 1.11 1.75
N THR A 133 -4.89 1.23 3.04
CA THR A 133 -5.28 2.50 3.67
C THR A 133 -4.53 2.71 4.98
N PRO A 134 -4.35 3.96 5.44
CA PRO A 134 -3.73 4.25 6.73
C PRO A 134 -4.47 3.57 7.90
N GLU A 135 -5.80 3.50 7.84
CA GLU A 135 -6.63 2.86 8.85
C GLU A 135 -6.35 1.35 8.92
N ALA A 136 -6.32 0.68 7.75
CA ALA A 136 -5.98 -0.74 7.66
C ALA A 136 -4.58 -1.01 8.20
N TRP A 137 -3.62 -0.13 7.85
CA TRP A 137 -2.25 -0.23 8.32
C TRP A 137 -2.15 -0.11 9.84
N LEU A 138 -2.74 0.94 10.41
CA LEU A 138 -2.76 1.17 11.86
C LEU A 138 -3.44 0.02 12.60
N PHE A 139 -4.56 -0.47 12.06
CA PHE A 139 -5.30 -1.59 12.63
C PHE A 139 -4.46 -2.86 12.64
N ALA A 140 -3.86 -3.23 11.50
CA ALA A 140 -3.02 -4.41 11.36
C ALA A 140 -1.81 -4.35 12.31
N GLN A 141 -1.16 -3.19 12.37
CA GLN A 141 -0.02 -2.95 13.25
C GLN A 141 -0.37 -3.08 14.72
N LYS A 142 -1.57 -2.65 15.10
CA LYS A 142 -2.01 -2.66 16.50
C LYS A 142 -2.55 -4.00 16.95
N TYR A 143 -3.28 -4.71 16.09
CA TYR A 143 -4.12 -5.82 16.53
C TYR A 143 -3.80 -7.16 15.87
N LEU A 144 -3.15 -7.18 14.69
CA LEU A 144 -2.94 -8.42 13.95
C LEU A 144 -1.49 -8.88 13.95
N LEU A 145 -0.61 -8.22 13.20
CA LEU A 145 0.81 -8.59 13.06
C LEU A 145 1.74 -7.37 13.23
N PRO A 146 1.99 -6.91 14.47
CA PRO A 146 2.89 -5.79 14.73
C PRO A 146 4.29 -6.00 14.11
N GLY A 147 4.78 -4.97 13.41
CA GLY A 147 6.11 -4.99 12.77
C GLY A 147 6.18 -5.77 11.46
N ARG A 148 5.06 -6.33 10.97
CA ARG A 148 4.99 -7.10 9.72
C ARG A 148 3.89 -6.58 8.80
N VAL A 149 3.73 -5.26 8.71
CA VAL A 149 2.76 -4.63 7.83
C VAL A 149 3.48 -3.92 6.69
N SER A 150 3.02 -4.13 5.47
CA SER A 150 3.50 -3.51 4.25
C SER A 150 2.47 -2.56 3.67
N ALA A 151 2.95 -1.49 3.04
CA ALA A 151 2.13 -0.48 2.40
C ALA A 151 1.87 -0.85 0.93
N ASP A 152 0.61 -0.97 0.55
CA ASP A 152 0.20 -1.17 -0.83
C ASP A 152 0.30 0.13 -1.66
N HIS A 153 0.24 0.00 -3.00
CA HIS A 153 0.32 1.12 -3.95
C HIS A 153 -0.70 2.23 -3.70
N SER A 154 -1.86 1.91 -3.16
CA SER A 154 -2.93 2.87 -2.85
C SER A 154 -2.64 3.78 -1.66
N LEU A 155 -1.57 3.53 -0.90
CA LEU A 155 -1.03 4.49 0.07
C LEU A 155 -0.23 5.63 -0.57
N TYR A 156 -0.13 5.64 -1.90
CA TYR A 156 0.38 6.73 -2.73
C TYR A 156 1.74 7.30 -2.32
N SER A 157 2.76 6.46 -2.29
CA SER A 157 4.15 6.92 -2.10
C SER A 157 4.71 7.62 -3.33
N TRP A 158 4.19 8.81 -3.67
CA TRP A 158 4.49 9.52 -4.91
C TRP A 158 5.83 10.27 -4.92
N ASN A 159 6.40 10.49 -3.77
CA ASN A 159 7.65 11.24 -3.65
C ASN A 159 8.46 10.80 -2.43
N THR A 160 9.70 11.28 -2.38
CA THR A 160 10.64 10.94 -1.31
C THR A 160 10.12 11.28 0.10
N GLN A 161 9.30 12.31 0.26
CA GLN A 161 8.76 12.67 1.58
C GLN A 161 7.68 11.67 2.01
N ALA A 162 6.76 11.33 1.11
CA ALA A 162 5.78 10.26 1.37
C ALA A 162 6.46 8.92 1.66
N ALA A 163 7.53 8.59 0.93
CA ALA A 163 8.32 7.41 1.17
C ALA A 163 8.98 7.41 2.57
N LYS A 164 9.58 8.53 2.98
CA LYS A 164 10.15 8.70 4.33
C LYS A 164 9.09 8.56 5.42
N GLU A 165 7.91 9.16 5.19
CA GLU A 165 6.79 9.05 6.14
C GLU A 165 6.34 7.61 6.30
N LEU A 166 6.07 6.89 5.20
CA LEU A 166 5.71 5.47 5.25
C LEU A 166 6.80 4.62 5.90
N SER A 167 8.08 4.91 5.62
CA SER A 167 9.19 4.21 6.26
C SER A 167 9.23 4.45 7.78
N SER A 168 8.86 5.65 8.24
CA SER A 168 8.79 5.98 9.67
C SER A 168 7.71 5.19 10.42
N TRP A 169 6.69 4.72 9.70
CA TRP A 169 5.66 3.84 10.25
C TRP A 169 6.15 2.41 10.54
N GLY A 170 7.33 2.06 10.04
CA GLY A 170 7.90 0.71 10.20
C GLY A 170 7.35 -0.29 9.20
N ASN A 171 7.09 0.16 7.96
CA ASN A 171 6.70 -0.76 6.88
C ASN A 171 7.80 -1.76 6.59
N GLN A 172 7.41 -3.02 6.39
CA GLN A 172 8.31 -4.07 5.92
C GLN A 172 8.68 -3.83 4.46
N TYR A 173 7.67 -3.56 3.62
CA TYR A 173 7.80 -3.18 2.22
C TYR A 173 6.83 -2.04 1.92
N ARG A 174 7.06 -1.34 0.82
CA ARG A 174 6.11 -0.39 0.25
C ARG A 174 6.01 -0.59 -1.25
N THR A 175 4.80 -0.66 -1.75
CA THR A 175 4.55 -0.72 -3.17
C THR A 175 4.49 0.68 -3.76
N LEU A 176 5.26 0.93 -4.81
CA LEU A 176 5.28 2.24 -5.48
C LEU A 176 3.96 2.47 -6.22
N SER A 177 3.54 3.74 -6.33
CA SER A 177 2.31 4.09 -7.03
C SER A 177 2.39 3.71 -8.51
N VAL A 178 1.31 3.12 -9.02
CA VAL A 178 1.14 2.75 -10.45
C VAL A 178 1.09 3.97 -11.38
N GLU A 179 0.91 5.17 -10.84
CA GLU A 179 0.82 6.42 -11.60
C GLU A 179 2.19 7.07 -11.85
N LEU A 180 3.25 6.56 -11.22
CA LEU A 180 4.60 7.09 -11.38
C LEU A 180 5.18 6.69 -12.76
N ASN A 181 5.75 7.66 -13.44
CA ASN A 181 6.51 7.39 -14.66
C ASN A 181 7.91 6.82 -14.32
N ARG A 182 8.60 6.29 -15.34
CA ARG A 182 9.91 5.65 -15.14
C ARG A 182 10.93 6.52 -14.36
N LYS A 183 11.02 7.81 -14.66
CA LYS A 183 12.00 8.70 -13.98
C LYS A 183 11.64 8.90 -12.51
N GLU A 184 10.34 8.98 -12.21
CA GLU A 184 9.82 9.10 -10.85
C GLU A 184 10.02 7.80 -10.08
N LEU A 185 9.82 6.65 -10.71
CA LEU A 185 10.11 5.34 -10.14
C LEU A 185 11.59 5.21 -9.80
N GLU A 186 12.50 5.52 -10.74
CA GLU A 186 13.95 5.49 -10.54
C GLU A 186 14.39 6.46 -9.41
N ALA A 187 13.68 7.57 -9.21
CA ALA A 187 13.97 8.54 -8.16
C ALA A 187 13.42 8.14 -6.77
N SER A 188 12.37 7.31 -6.74
CA SER A 188 11.63 6.96 -5.52
C SER A 188 11.95 5.55 -5.01
N ALA A 189 12.50 4.68 -5.87
CA ALA A 189 12.80 3.30 -5.51
C ALA A 189 13.99 3.21 -4.54
N ASP A 190 13.88 2.29 -3.60
CA ASP A 190 14.92 1.86 -2.69
C ASP A 190 14.84 0.33 -2.48
N LEU A 191 15.66 -0.23 -1.59
CA LEU A 191 15.71 -1.67 -1.34
C LEU A 191 14.41 -2.25 -0.72
N THR A 192 13.52 -1.40 -0.23
CA THR A 192 12.22 -1.81 0.35
C THR A 192 11.06 -1.56 -0.59
N SER A 193 11.33 -1.09 -1.81
CA SER A 193 10.31 -0.73 -2.79
C SER A 193 9.91 -1.92 -3.64
N GLU A 194 8.60 -2.10 -3.77
CA GLU A 194 8.00 -3.04 -4.72
C GLU A 194 7.42 -2.28 -5.91
N LEU A 195 7.63 -2.81 -7.11
CA LEU A 195 7.00 -2.34 -8.34
C LEU A 195 5.80 -3.24 -8.65
N ILE A 196 4.66 -2.63 -8.94
CA ILE A 196 3.52 -3.40 -9.45
C ILE A 196 3.68 -3.59 -10.96
N CYS A 197 3.73 -4.86 -11.34
CA CYS A 197 3.46 -5.28 -12.71
C CYS A 197 2.01 -5.76 -12.76
N VAL A 198 1.10 -4.95 -13.33
CA VAL A 198 -0.29 -5.36 -13.46
C VAL A 198 -0.40 -6.39 -14.58
N TRP A 199 -0.74 -7.62 -14.23
CA TRP A 199 -1.12 -8.66 -15.17
C TRP A 199 -2.64 -8.59 -15.37
N GLN A 200 -3.07 -8.11 -16.51
CA GLN A 200 -4.44 -8.27 -16.91
C GLN A 200 -4.52 -9.51 -17.83
N ALA A 201 -5.02 -10.61 -17.29
CA ALA A 201 -5.42 -11.73 -18.12
C ALA A 201 -6.64 -11.27 -18.94
N SER A 202 -6.45 -11.02 -20.24
CA SER A 202 -7.58 -10.91 -21.16
C SER A 202 -8.22 -12.28 -21.33
N ASN A 203 -9.51 -12.34 -21.66
CA ASN A 203 -10.21 -13.58 -21.95
C ASN A 203 -9.57 -14.39 -23.11
N ASP A 204 -8.64 -13.80 -23.84
CA ASP A 204 -7.94 -14.38 -24.98
C ASP A 204 -6.56 -14.96 -24.60
N GLY A 205 -6.22 -15.03 -23.31
CA GLY A 205 -4.96 -15.59 -22.84
C GLY A 205 -3.73 -14.71 -23.12
N VAL A 206 -3.91 -13.47 -23.54
CA VAL A 206 -2.81 -12.51 -23.75
C VAL A 206 -2.58 -11.73 -22.48
N CYS A 207 -1.42 -11.94 -21.85
CA CYS A 207 -0.98 -11.13 -20.73
C CYS A 207 -0.26 -9.89 -21.25
N THR A 208 -0.77 -8.71 -20.96
CA THR A 208 -0.07 -7.46 -21.26
C THR A 208 0.61 -6.98 -19.96
N MET A 209 1.93 -6.96 -19.96
CA MET A 209 2.74 -6.40 -18.89
C MET A 209 2.98 -4.92 -19.20
N TYR A 210 2.56 -4.04 -18.30
CA TYR A 210 2.94 -2.62 -18.33
C TYR A 210 4.11 -2.43 -17.37
N LEU A 211 5.28 -2.12 -17.94
CA LEU A 211 6.47 -1.67 -17.21
C LEU A 211 6.46 -0.16 -17.14
#